data_b2d3c30b2c6d87659c004c15b9edb79d
#
_entry.id   b2d3c30b2c6d87659c004c15b9edb79d
#
_cell.length_a   1.000
_cell.length_b   1.000
_cell.length_c   1.000
_cell.angle_alpha   90.00
_cell.angle_beta   90.00
_cell.angle_gamma   90.00
#
_symmetry.space_group_name_H-M   'P 1'
#
loop_
_entity.id
_entity.type
_entity.pdbx_description
1 polymer ?
#
loop_
_entity_poly.entity_id
_entity_poly.type
_entity_poly.pdbx_seq_one_letter_code
_entity_poly.pdbx_strand_id
1 'polypeptide(L)'
;STIVDTTGEVPVILRPGGITREQLEKVLGRVELDPALAGAETLKPRAPGMKYRHYAPKAKMYVVEDKEALKLLPLLAKEAAKFTTAAVICGGAAAETMQRTQNLHILNWGSDTTELAVKLYRLLRRCDKLGVGIIFSEGVTEDGIGLAVMNRMRKAAGRQVLTAADIEALLKNSTQLKSFVLK
;
A
#
# COMPACT_ATOMS: atom_id res chain seq x y z
N SER A 1 -8.97 -14.12 4.08
CA SER A 1 -9.94 -14.89 3.28
C SER A 1 -10.63 -13.99 2.28
N THR A 2 -10.93 -14.51 1.09
CA THR A 2 -11.79 -13.88 0.10
C THR A 2 -13.25 -13.97 0.54
N ILE A 3 -14.02 -12.89 0.42
CA ILE A 3 -15.47 -12.89 0.71
C ILE A 3 -16.18 -12.49 -0.57
N VAL A 4 -17.14 -13.33 -0.98
CA VAL A 4 -17.93 -13.16 -2.20
C VAL A 4 -19.40 -13.14 -1.83
N ASP A 5 -20.13 -12.17 -2.34
CA ASP A 5 -21.60 -12.15 -2.32
C ASP A 5 -22.11 -12.87 -3.58
N THR A 6 -22.87 -13.93 -3.37
CA THR A 6 -23.48 -14.75 -4.44
C THR A 6 -25.00 -14.65 -4.45
N THR A 7 -25.57 -13.67 -3.80
CA THR A 7 -27.04 -13.48 -3.71
C THR A 7 -27.64 -12.86 -4.97
N GLY A 8 -26.82 -12.17 -5.79
CA GLY A 8 -27.24 -11.58 -7.06
C GLY A 8 -26.92 -12.50 -8.26
N GLU A 9 -27.31 -12.07 -9.45
CA GLU A 9 -27.04 -12.79 -10.70
C GLU A 9 -25.53 -12.88 -11.01
N VAL A 10 -24.78 -11.81 -10.69
CA VAL A 10 -23.33 -11.76 -10.83
C VAL A 10 -22.68 -11.76 -9.45
N PRO A 11 -21.79 -12.72 -9.15
CA PRO A 11 -21.05 -12.73 -7.89
C PRO A 11 -20.18 -11.49 -7.74
N VAL A 12 -20.13 -10.93 -6.51
CA VAL A 12 -19.40 -9.70 -6.20
C VAL A 12 -18.37 -9.96 -5.11
N ILE A 13 -17.09 -9.67 -5.37
CA ILE A 13 -16.04 -9.73 -4.35
C ILE A 13 -16.19 -8.54 -3.41
N LEU A 14 -16.54 -8.81 -2.16
CA LEU A 14 -16.64 -7.82 -1.09
C LEU A 14 -15.29 -7.57 -0.41
N ARG A 15 -14.47 -8.62 -0.29
CA ARG A 15 -13.14 -8.56 0.28
C ARG A 15 -12.19 -9.47 -0.50
N PRO A 16 -11.18 -8.92 -1.18
CA PRO A 16 -10.17 -9.73 -1.86
C PRO A 16 -9.27 -10.44 -0.84
N GLY A 17 -8.87 -11.66 -1.16
CA GLY A 17 -8.08 -12.55 -0.30
C GLY A 17 -7.23 -13.54 -1.09
N GLY A 18 -6.92 -14.69 -0.49
CA GLY A 18 -6.04 -15.69 -1.08
C GLY A 18 -6.62 -16.38 -2.33
N ILE A 19 -7.95 -16.49 -2.43
CA ILE A 19 -8.59 -16.90 -3.69
C ILE A 19 -8.74 -15.64 -4.55
N THR A 20 -8.10 -15.64 -5.71
CA THR A 20 -8.04 -14.47 -6.58
C THR A 20 -9.29 -14.33 -7.42
N ARG A 21 -9.47 -13.13 -8.02
CA ARG A 21 -10.56 -12.88 -8.95
C ARG A 21 -10.53 -13.83 -10.13
N GLU A 22 -9.37 -14.04 -10.71
CA GLU A 22 -9.16 -14.90 -11.88
C GLU A 22 -9.48 -16.37 -11.56
N GLN A 23 -9.21 -16.82 -10.35
CA GLN A 23 -9.59 -18.16 -9.88
C GLN A 23 -11.11 -18.30 -9.73
N LEU A 24 -11.78 -17.27 -9.22
CA LEU A 24 -13.23 -17.24 -9.12
C LEU A 24 -13.89 -17.21 -10.51
N GLU A 25 -13.38 -16.39 -11.42
CA GLU A 25 -13.89 -16.28 -12.79
C GLU A 25 -13.82 -17.59 -13.57
N LYS A 26 -12.81 -18.44 -13.31
CA LYS A 26 -12.71 -19.79 -13.92
C LYS A 26 -13.85 -20.72 -13.52
N VAL A 27 -14.43 -20.52 -12.35
CA VAL A 27 -15.49 -21.40 -11.81
C VAL A 27 -16.87 -20.77 -11.96
N LEU A 28 -16.98 -19.48 -11.73
CA LEU A 28 -18.24 -18.75 -11.64
C LEU A 28 -18.57 -17.94 -12.90
N GLY A 29 -17.64 -17.85 -13.86
CA GLY A 29 -17.75 -16.95 -14.99
C GLY A 29 -17.47 -15.49 -14.57
N ARG A 30 -18.32 -14.55 -14.98
CA ARG A 30 -18.16 -13.13 -14.64
C ARG A 30 -18.22 -12.91 -13.13
N VAL A 31 -17.24 -12.19 -12.59
CA VAL A 31 -17.19 -11.77 -11.18
C VAL A 31 -16.89 -10.28 -11.11
N GLU A 32 -17.66 -9.53 -10.32
CA GLU A 32 -17.49 -8.10 -10.12
C GLU A 32 -16.78 -7.78 -8.80
N LEU A 33 -16.27 -6.57 -8.70
CA LEU A 33 -15.69 -6.03 -7.48
C LEU A 33 -16.68 -5.06 -6.83
N ASP A 34 -16.83 -5.13 -5.50
CA ASP A 34 -17.62 -4.15 -4.78
C ASP A 34 -17.03 -2.74 -4.98
N PRO A 35 -17.83 -1.72 -5.34
CA PRO A 35 -17.34 -0.36 -5.55
C PRO A 35 -16.58 0.23 -4.34
N ALA A 36 -16.85 -0.24 -3.13
CA ALA A 36 -16.12 0.16 -1.92
C ALA A 36 -14.64 -0.22 -1.96
N LEU A 37 -14.23 -1.20 -2.76
CA LEU A 37 -12.83 -1.56 -2.95
C LEU A 37 -12.06 -0.48 -3.71
N ALA A 38 -12.72 0.22 -4.63
CA ALA A 38 -12.16 1.38 -5.35
C ALA A 38 -12.20 2.69 -4.54
N GLY A 39 -12.74 2.67 -3.32
CA GLY A 39 -12.81 3.85 -2.46
C GLY A 39 -14.16 4.54 -2.43
N ALA A 40 -15.17 4.02 -3.13
CA ALA A 40 -16.53 4.53 -2.99
C ALA A 40 -16.98 4.40 -1.52
N GLU A 41 -17.45 5.50 -0.94
CA GLU A 41 -18.01 5.47 0.41
C GLU A 41 -19.31 4.67 0.38
N THR A 42 -19.33 3.57 1.11
CA THR A 42 -20.52 2.78 1.32
C THR A 42 -21.13 3.12 2.66
N LEU A 43 -22.40 3.45 2.67
CA LEU A 43 -23.15 3.78 3.89
C LEU A 43 -23.19 2.58 4.87
N LYS A 44 -23.12 1.35 4.38
CA LYS A 44 -23.13 0.13 5.20
C LYS A 44 -22.07 -0.87 4.69
N PRO A 45 -21.12 -1.28 5.54
CA PRO A 45 -20.18 -2.34 5.19
C PRO A 45 -20.95 -3.66 5.01
N ARG A 46 -20.73 -4.32 3.85
CA ARG A 46 -21.37 -5.60 3.51
C ARG A 46 -20.58 -6.82 4.02
N ALA A 47 -19.33 -6.61 4.47
CA ALA A 47 -18.50 -7.66 5.03
C ALA A 47 -17.57 -7.15 6.14
N PRO A 48 -17.12 -8.01 7.07
CA PRO A 48 -16.12 -7.67 8.07
C PRO A 48 -14.82 -7.18 7.42
N GLY A 49 -14.23 -6.11 8.00
CA GLY A 49 -12.97 -5.54 7.52
C GLY A 49 -13.09 -4.55 6.36
N MET A 50 -14.32 -4.21 5.91
CA MET A 50 -14.52 -3.17 4.90
C MET A 50 -14.35 -1.75 5.45
N LYS A 51 -14.75 -1.48 6.69
CA LYS A 51 -14.91 -0.13 7.26
C LYS A 51 -13.71 0.40 8.03
N TYR A 52 -12.88 -0.43 8.63
CA TYR A 52 -11.87 0.03 9.59
C TYR A 52 -10.44 -0.02 9.04
N ARG A 53 -9.58 0.89 9.54
CA ARG A 53 -8.13 0.82 9.40
C ARG A 53 -7.63 -0.43 10.13
N HIS A 54 -7.62 -1.57 9.45
CA HIS A 54 -7.04 -2.78 10.00
C HIS A 54 -5.54 -2.79 9.75
N TYR A 55 -4.78 -3.10 10.81
CA TYR A 55 -3.32 -3.27 10.75
C TYR A 55 -2.52 -2.02 10.37
N ALA A 56 -3.13 -0.83 10.47
CA ALA A 56 -2.43 0.41 10.23
C ALA A 56 -1.21 0.53 11.16
N PRO A 57 -0.05 0.94 10.66
CA PRO A 57 1.10 1.27 11.48
C PRO A 57 0.80 2.55 12.30
N LYS A 58 1.61 2.79 13.33
CA LYS A 58 1.53 4.01 14.15
C LYS A 58 1.91 5.24 13.35
N ALA A 59 2.95 5.12 12.52
CA ALA A 59 3.41 6.18 11.64
C ALA A 59 2.45 6.40 10.47
N LYS A 60 2.43 7.61 9.93
CA LYS A 60 1.76 7.88 8.67
C LYS A 60 2.38 7.06 7.55
N MET A 61 1.51 6.50 6.73
CA MET A 61 1.90 5.68 5.59
C MET A 61 1.29 6.24 4.32
N TYR A 62 2.10 6.27 3.27
CA TYR A 62 1.71 6.66 1.91
C TYR A 62 2.06 5.55 0.93
N VAL A 63 1.15 5.26 0.02
CA VAL A 63 1.38 4.31 -1.07
C VAL A 63 1.75 5.07 -2.33
N VAL A 64 2.74 4.57 -3.06
CA VAL A 64 3.22 5.10 -4.34
C VAL A 64 2.94 4.05 -5.40
N GLU A 65 1.98 4.31 -6.28
CA GLU A 65 1.43 3.28 -7.19
C GLU A 65 1.81 3.49 -8.65
N ASP A 66 1.92 4.73 -9.10
CA ASP A 66 2.25 4.99 -10.50
C ASP A 66 3.75 4.90 -10.80
N LYS A 67 4.09 4.51 -12.02
CA LYS A 67 5.49 4.26 -12.43
C LYS A 67 6.38 5.50 -12.34
N GLU A 68 5.84 6.68 -12.64
CA GLU A 68 6.63 7.93 -12.58
C GLU A 68 6.89 8.33 -11.13
N ALA A 69 5.89 8.19 -10.25
CA ALA A 69 6.05 8.41 -8.82
C ALA A 69 7.07 7.43 -8.20
N LEU A 70 7.07 6.17 -8.62
CA LEU A 70 8.02 5.16 -8.16
C LEU A 70 9.48 5.51 -8.49
N LYS A 71 9.74 6.17 -9.62
CA LYS A 71 11.09 6.67 -9.97
C LYS A 71 11.58 7.73 -8.99
N LEU A 72 10.67 8.50 -8.42
CA LEU A 72 10.98 9.59 -7.47
C LEU A 72 11.06 9.09 -6.02
N LEU A 73 10.55 7.90 -5.73
CA LEU A 73 10.49 7.35 -4.37
C LEU A 73 11.86 7.27 -3.66
N PRO A 74 12.97 6.87 -4.30
CA PRO A 74 14.28 6.86 -3.66
C PRO A 74 14.73 8.25 -3.19
N LEU A 75 14.49 9.26 -4.01
CA LEU A 75 14.84 10.64 -3.68
C LEU A 75 13.94 11.19 -2.57
N LEU A 76 12.63 10.97 -2.66
CA LEU A 76 11.68 11.38 -1.62
C LEU A 76 12.06 10.79 -0.27
N ALA A 77 12.35 9.48 -0.21
CA ALA A 77 12.72 8.79 1.01
C ALA A 77 14.01 9.34 1.63
N LYS A 78 15.02 9.59 0.80
CA LYS A 78 16.28 10.19 1.22
C LYS A 78 16.09 11.60 1.79
N GLU A 79 15.30 12.42 1.11
CA GLU A 79 15.04 13.80 1.57
C GLU A 79 14.17 13.81 2.84
N ALA A 80 13.16 12.96 2.95
CA ALA A 80 12.34 12.78 4.16
C ALA A 80 13.19 12.36 5.38
N ALA A 81 14.16 11.49 5.16
CA ALA A 81 15.06 11.00 6.21
C ALA A 81 15.96 12.08 6.84
N LYS A 82 16.04 13.27 6.24
CA LYS A 82 16.72 14.43 6.86
C LYS A 82 15.93 15.02 8.03
N PHE A 83 14.63 14.81 8.10
CA PHE A 83 13.74 15.43 9.07
C PHE A 83 13.16 14.43 10.09
N THR A 84 13.05 13.16 9.73
CA THR A 84 12.50 12.12 10.60
C THR A 84 13.06 10.76 10.23
N THR A 85 12.93 9.76 11.09
CA THR A 85 13.23 8.38 10.72
C THR A 85 12.17 7.89 9.73
N ALA A 86 12.57 7.56 8.52
CA ALA A 86 11.71 7.11 7.45
C ALA A 86 11.88 5.60 7.19
N ALA A 87 10.82 4.95 6.73
CA ALA A 87 10.88 3.60 6.18
C ALA A 87 10.34 3.57 4.75
N VAL A 88 10.96 2.74 3.91
CA VAL A 88 10.43 2.37 2.60
C VAL A 88 10.18 0.87 2.59
N ILE A 89 8.95 0.51 2.26
CA ILE A 89 8.55 -0.89 2.01
C ILE A 89 8.54 -1.08 0.49
N CYS A 90 9.47 -1.86 -0.05
CA CYS A 90 9.67 -1.98 -1.50
C CYS A 90 10.15 -3.37 -1.92
N GLY A 91 10.07 -3.67 -3.22
CA GLY A 91 10.62 -4.90 -3.81
C GLY A 91 12.13 -4.86 -3.92
N GLY A 92 12.74 -6.02 -4.21
CA GLY A 92 14.19 -6.18 -4.30
C GLY A 92 14.84 -5.22 -5.28
N ALA A 93 14.28 -5.09 -6.48
CA ALA A 93 14.81 -4.20 -7.53
C ALA A 93 14.82 -2.72 -7.07
N ALA A 94 13.74 -2.25 -6.44
CA ALA A 94 13.69 -0.89 -5.90
C ALA A 94 14.63 -0.71 -4.71
N ALA A 95 14.74 -1.72 -3.83
CA ALA A 95 15.64 -1.68 -2.68
C ALA A 95 17.11 -1.52 -3.07
N GLU A 96 17.53 -2.12 -4.20
CA GLU A 96 18.89 -2.01 -4.72
C GLU A 96 19.23 -0.60 -5.21
N THR A 97 18.24 0.17 -5.66
CA THR A 97 18.44 1.55 -6.13
C THR A 97 18.49 2.58 -5.00
N MET A 98 18.09 2.20 -3.80
CA MET A 98 18.00 3.13 -2.67
C MET A 98 19.34 3.32 -1.97
N GLN A 99 19.73 4.58 -1.79
CA GLN A 99 20.90 4.92 -1.00
C GLN A 99 20.59 4.75 0.49
N ARG A 100 21.42 3.97 1.17
CA ARG A 100 21.34 3.84 2.63
C ARG A 100 21.75 5.15 3.30
N THR A 101 20.92 5.65 4.19
CA THR A 101 21.21 6.81 5.03
C THR A 101 20.89 6.48 6.49
N GLN A 102 21.41 7.26 7.43
CA GLN A 102 21.31 6.98 8.86
C GLN A 102 19.87 6.80 9.34
N ASN A 103 18.93 7.60 8.83
CA ASN A 103 17.54 7.63 9.27
C ASN A 103 16.58 6.99 8.27
N LEU A 104 17.08 6.15 7.32
CA LEU A 104 16.27 5.48 6.33
C LEU A 104 16.35 3.97 6.47
N HIS A 105 15.22 3.35 6.78
CA HIS A 105 15.06 1.90 6.80
C HIS A 105 14.45 1.41 5.49
N ILE A 106 15.18 0.56 4.77
CA ILE A 106 14.72 -0.09 3.55
C ILE A 106 14.22 -1.48 3.91
N LEU A 107 12.93 -1.70 3.79
CA LEU A 107 12.24 -2.94 4.15
C LEU A 107 11.83 -3.69 2.87
N ASN A 108 12.71 -4.58 2.45
CA ASN A 108 12.55 -5.35 1.23
C ASN A 108 11.58 -6.53 1.46
N TRP A 109 10.54 -6.64 0.62
CA TRP A 109 9.61 -7.78 0.67
C TRP A 109 10.07 -8.99 -0.16
N GLY A 110 11.02 -8.84 -1.05
CA GLY A 110 11.48 -9.90 -1.95
C GLY A 110 11.27 -9.55 -3.42
N SER A 111 11.06 -10.58 -4.23
CA SER A 111 11.07 -10.47 -5.69
C SER A 111 9.68 -10.40 -6.33
N ASP A 112 8.62 -10.82 -5.62
CA ASP A 112 7.27 -10.90 -6.19
C ASP A 112 6.17 -10.53 -5.20
N THR A 113 4.97 -10.35 -5.73
CA THR A 113 3.77 -9.97 -4.97
C THR A 113 3.33 -11.05 -3.97
N THR A 114 3.65 -12.31 -4.20
CA THR A 114 3.32 -13.40 -3.27
C THR A 114 4.15 -13.28 -2.00
N GLU A 115 5.44 -12.97 -2.14
CA GLU A 115 6.29 -12.68 -0.98
C GLU A 115 5.80 -11.47 -0.19
N LEU A 116 5.38 -10.40 -0.89
CA LEU A 116 4.77 -9.25 -0.25
C LEU A 116 3.49 -9.63 0.51
N ALA A 117 2.61 -10.45 -0.09
CA ALA A 117 1.37 -10.90 0.55
C ALA A 117 1.63 -11.62 1.89
N VAL A 118 2.69 -12.43 1.94
CA VAL A 118 3.11 -13.14 3.16
C VAL A 118 3.75 -12.19 4.18
N LYS A 119 4.54 -11.23 3.73
CA LYS A 119 5.39 -10.39 4.58
C LYS A 119 4.73 -9.07 5.02
N LEU A 120 3.70 -8.58 4.30
CA LEU A 120 3.15 -7.23 4.47
C LEU A 120 2.87 -6.88 5.95
N TYR A 121 2.13 -7.72 6.65
CA TYR A 121 1.80 -7.46 8.06
C TYR A 121 3.04 -7.38 8.95
N ARG A 122 4.00 -8.28 8.75
CA ARG A 122 5.26 -8.28 9.49
C ARG A 122 6.09 -7.01 9.21
N LEU A 123 6.10 -6.53 7.98
CA LEU A 123 6.80 -5.31 7.59
C LEU A 123 6.17 -4.08 8.25
N LEU A 124 4.84 -3.98 8.29
CA LEU A 124 4.13 -2.92 9.01
C LEU A 124 4.46 -2.94 10.51
N ARG A 125 4.45 -4.13 11.15
CA ARG A 125 4.86 -4.26 12.56
C ARG A 125 6.34 -3.95 12.77
N ARG A 126 7.18 -4.22 11.78
CA ARG A 126 8.59 -3.83 11.83
C ARG A 126 8.77 -2.33 11.85
N CYS A 127 7.98 -1.58 11.07
CA CYS A 127 7.97 -0.11 11.12
C CYS A 127 7.63 0.39 12.54
N ASP A 128 6.61 -0.19 13.19
CA ASP A 128 6.25 0.17 14.56
C ASP A 128 7.39 -0.08 15.55
N LYS A 129 8.06 -1.23 15.43
CA LYS A 129 9.22 -1.58 16.29
C LYS A 129 10.42 -0.67 16.08
N LEU A 130 10.62 -0.19 14.85
CA LEU A 130 11.70 0.74 14.51
C LEU A 130 11.38 2.18 14.94
N GLY A 131 10.14 2.48 15.34
CA GLY A 131 9.74 3.81 15.75
C GLY A 131 9.83 4.85 14.65
N VAL A 132 9.60 4.45 13.38
CA VAL A 132 9.66 5.37 12.24
C VAL A 132 8.57 6.44 12.34
N GLY A 133 8.86 7.64 11.86
CA GLY A 133 7.91 8.75 11.81
C GLY A 133 7.05 8.74 10.54
N ILE A 134 7.57 8.19 9.43
CA ILE A 134 6.85 8.13 8.16
C ILE A 134 7.20 6.84 7.40
N ILE A 135 6.23 6.34 6.64
CA ILE A 135 6.37 5.15 5.81
C ILE A 135 5.95 5.47 4.38
N PHE A 136 6.80 5.12 3.43
CA PHE A 136 6.45 5.06 2.01
C PHE A 136 6.41 3.61 1.57
N SER A 137 5.41 3.22 0.79
CA SER A 137 5.31 1.87 0.28
C SER A 137 5.14 1.87 -1.23
N GLU A 138 5.99 1.11 -1.90
CA GLU A 138 5.80 0.80 -3.31
C GLU A 138 4.51 -0.01 -3.49
N GLY A 139 3.65 0.40 -4.41
CA GLY A 139 2.47 -0.34 -4.82
C GLY A 139 2.83 -1.45 -5.82
N VAL A 140 1.93 -2.40 -5.96
CA VAL A 140 2.05 -3.51 -6.92
C VAL A 140 0.83 -3.54 -7.84
N THR A 141 0.91 -4.28 -8.94
CA THR A 141 -0.24 -4.51 -9.83
C THR A 141 -1.35 -5.26 -9.10
N GLU A 142 -2.59 -5.05 -9.51
CA GLU A 142 -3.76 -5.69 -8.90
C GLU A 142 -4.10 -7.06 -9.48
N ASP A 143 -3.20 -7.62 -10.29
CA ASP A 143 -3.37 -8.97 -10.84
C ASP A 143 -3.20 -10.03 -9.74
N GLY A 144 -3.96 -11.09 -9.82
CA GLY A 144 -3.88 -12.21 -8.89
C GLY A 144 -3.99 -11.79 -7.43
N ILE A 145 -3.02 -12.15 -6.61
CA ILE A 145 -2.97 -11.81 -5.19
C ILE A 145 -2.75 -10.32 -4.94
N GLY A 146 -2.30 -9.57 -5.96
CA GLY A 146 -2.00 -8.13 -5.86
C GLY A 146 -3.22 -7.32 -5.47
N LEU A 147 -4.42 -7.68 -5.93
CA LEU A 147 -5.66 -7.02 -5.53
C LEU A 147 -5.86 -7.07 -4.00
N ALA A 148 -5.61 -8.22 -3.38
CA ALA A 148 -5.72 -8.38 -1.94
C ALA A 148 -4.64 -7.58 -1.19
N VAL A 149 -3.42 -7.56 -1.71
CA VAL A 149 -2.29 -6.81 -1.14
C VAL A 149 -2.57 -5.31 -1.19
N MET A 150 -2.92 -4.77 -2.35
CA MET A 150 -3.21 -3.35 -2.52
C MET A 150 -4.39 -2.88 -1.68
N ASN A 151 -5.44 -3.68 -1.59
CA ASN A 151 -6.57 -3.38 -0.69
C ASN A 151 -6.11 -3.21 0.76
N ARG A 152 -5.21 -4.06 1.25
CA ARG A 152 -4.67 -3.98 2.62
C ARG A 152 -3.71 -2.80 2.79
N MET A 153 -2.84 -2.56 1.81
CA MET A 153 -1.88 -1.45 1.85
C MET A 153 -2.61 -0.10 1.86
N ARG A 154 -3.57 0.09 0.96
CA ARG A 154 -4.38 1.32 0.92
C ARG A 154 -5.16 1.54 2.22
N LYS A 155 -5.72 0.49 2.81
CA LYS A 155 -6.37 0.58 4.13
C LYS A 155 -5.39 0.92 5.25
N ALA A 156 -4.22 0.29 5.29
CA ALA A 156 -3.18 0.60 6.27
C ALA A 156 -2.71 2.06 6.16
N ALA A 157 -2.58 2.57 4.94
CA ALA A 157 -2.24 3.95 4.64
C ALA A 157 -3.41 4.95 4.84
N GLY A 158 -4.61 4.49 5.20
CA GLY A 158 -5.79 5.34 5.26
C GLY A 158 -6.12 5.97 3.91
N ARG A 159 -5.87 5.23 2.82
CA ARG A 159 -6.02 5.63 1.41
C ARG A 159 -5.16 6.82 0.99
N GLN A 160 -4.07 7.08 1.71
CA GLN A 160 -3.08 8.10 1.34
C GLN A 160 -2.21 7.57 0.20
N VAL A 161 -2.35 8.17 -0.97
CA VAL A 161 -1.56 7.85 -2.17
C VAL A 161 -0.79 9.09 -2.59
N LEU A 162 0.47 8.94 -2.99
CA LEU A 162 1.28 10.01 -3.55
C LEU A 162 1.42 9.82 -5.06
N THR A 163 1.04 10.83 -5.81
CA THR A 163 1.28 10.93 -7.25
C THR A 163 2.68 11.48 -7.54
N ALA A 164 3.13 11.36 -8.79
CA ALA A 164 4.37 11.99 -9.22
C ALA A 164 4.36 13.51 -8.98
N ALA A 165 3.24 14.18 -9.28
CA ALA A 165 3.08 15.62 -9.05
C ALA A 165 3.19 15.99 -7.55
N ASP A 166 2.60 15.20 -6.66
CA ASP A 166 2.73 15.40 -5.21
C ASP A 166 4.18 15.31 -4.76
N ILE A 167 4.90 14.28 -5.23
CA ILE A 167 6.31 14.06 -4.87
C ILE A 167 7.19 15.18 -5.43
N GLU A 168 7.00 15.57 -6.69
CA GLU A 168 7.75 16.69 -7.29
C GLU A 168 7.54 17.99 -6.53
N ALA A 169 6.32 18.31 -6.12
CA ALA A 169 6.01 19.49 -5.32
C ALA A 169 6.73 19.46 -3.97
N LEU A 170 6.74 18.31 -3.29
CA LEU A 170 7.46 18.12 -2.02
C LEU A 170 8.97 18.26 -2.18
N LEU A 171 9.55 17.72 -3.25
CA LEU A 171 10.99 17.78 -3.52
C LEU A 171 11.47 19.19 -3.91
N LYS A 172 10.61 20.02 -4.49
CA LYS A 172 10.93 21.43 -4.83
C LYS A 172 10.96 22.36 -3.63
N ASN A 173 10.33 21.97 -2.50
CA ASN A 173 10.19 22.85 -1.33
C ASN A 173 10.52 22.09 -0.03
N SER A 174 11.74 22.29 0.46
CA SER A 174 12.25 21.63 1.68
C SER A 174 11.41 21.96 2.92
N THR A 175 10.89 23.18 3.03
CA THR A 175 10.01 23.58 4.15
C THR A 175 8.68 22.83 4.10
N GLN A 176 8.11 22.70 2.92
CA GLN A 176 6.88 21.93 2.70
C GLN A 176 7.09 20.45 3.00
N LEU A 177 8.20 19.87 2.54
CA LEU A 177 8.56 18.48 2.83
C LEU A 177 8.72 18.27 4.33
N LYS A 178 9.46 19.14 5.02
CA LYS A 178 9.61 19.08 6.49
C LYS A 178 8.25 19.09 7.20
N SER A 179 7.38 20.02 6.83
CA SER A 179 6.02 20.09 7.39
C SER A 179 5.20 18.83 7.09
N PHE A 180 5.33 18.26 5.89
CA PHE A 180 4.64 17.04 5.47
C PHE A 180 5.04 15.83 6.30
N VAL A 181 6.34 15.61 6.56
CA VAL A 181 6.85 14.44 7.27
C VAL A 181 6.72 14.53 8.80
N LEU A 182 6.59 15.74 9.37
CA LEU A 182 6.50 15.97 10.82
C LEU A 182 5.04 16.12 11.32
N LYS A 183 4.06 16.21 10.45
CA LYS A 183 2.62 16.24 10.79
C LYS A 183 2.11 14.85 11.12
#